data_509cf45ea9989f82932cbca87b8d0940
#
_entry.id   509cf45ea9989f82932cbca87b8d0940
#
_cell.length_a   1.000
_cell.length_b   1.000
_cell.length_c   1.000
_cell.angle_alpha   90.00
_cell.angle_beta   90.00
_cell.angle_gamma   90.00
#
_symmetry.space_group_name_H-M   'P 1'
#
loop_
_entity.id
_entity.type
_entity.pdbx_description
1 polymer ?
#
loop_
_entity_poly.entity_id
_entity_poly.type
_entity_poly.pdbx_seq_one_letter_code
_entity_poly.pdbx_strand_id
1 'polypeptide(L)'
;MIRVITLLLLILCVHATCDCTCDYEAVGRGTWTLLHEIVKRPPNERVEAAFNSFMWSLAELYPCETCRNHLGEYLYNLPPTFDPIYLCQLHNDVNKRLGKPQQPCWDI
;
A
#
# COMPACT_ATOMS: atom_id res chain seq x y z
N MET A 1 2.72 -42.65 -7.66
CA MET A 1 3.89 -42.01 -7.03
C MET A 1 4.34 -40.74 -7.71
N ILE A 2 4.64 -40.74 -8.98
CA ILE A 2 5.13 -39.57 -9.72
C ILE A 2 4.15 -38.40 -9.65
N ARG A 3 2.84 -38.63 -9.76
CA ARG A 3 1.81 -37.59 -9.68
C ARG A 3 1.70 -36.91 -8.32
N VAL A 4 1.90 -37.68 -7.23
CA VAL A 4 1.86 -37.15 -5.87
C VAL A 4 3.09 -36.30 -5.59
N ILE A 5 4.26 -36.71 -6.08
CA ILE A 5 5.51 -35.96 -5.92
C ILE A 5 5.45 -34.66 -6.70
N THR A 6 4.89 -34.68 -7.93
CA THR A 6 4.73 -33.49 -8.75
C THR A 6 3.78 -32.49 -8.10
N LEU A 7 2.67 -32.97 -7.52
CA LEU A 7 1.72 -32.12 -6.81
C LEU A 7 2.34 -31.50 -5.55
N LEU A 8 3.14 -32.29 -4.81
CA LEU A 8 3.84 -31.81 -3.62
C LEU A 8 4.86 -30.72 -3.97
N LEU A 9 5.60 -30.91 -5.08
CA LEU A 9 6.54 -29.92 -5.58
C LEU A 9 5.85 -28.63 -6.01
N LEU A 10 4.69 -28.72 -6.64
CA LEU A 10 3.88 -27.56 -7.01
C LEU A 10 3.38 -26.80 -5.78
N ILE A 11 2.94 -27.51 -4.74
CA ILE A 11 2.52 -26.90 -3.48
C ILE A 11 3.70 -26.21 -2.80
N LEU A 12 4.86 -26.82 -2.80
CA LEU A 12 6.08 -26.23 -2.23
C LEU A 12 6.52 -24.99 -3.02
N CYS A 13 6.41 -25.01 -4.35
CA CYS A 13 6.70 -23.83 -5.17
C CYS A 13 5.74 -22.67 -4.88
N VAL A 14 4.44 -22.94 -4.74
CA VAL A 14 3.45 -21.93 -4.38
C VAL A 14 3.72 -21.35 -2.99
N HIS A 15 4.04 -22.21 -2.02
CA HIS A 15 4.41 -21.78 -0.68
C HIS A 15 5.69 -20.95 -0.68
N ALA A 16 6.71 -21.37 -1.41
CA ALA A 16 7.94 -20.63 -1.56
C ALA A 16 7.71 -19.26 -2.18
N THR A 17 6.82 -19.16 -3.19
CA THR A 17 6.47 -17.90 -3.87
C THR A 17 5.68 -16.96 -2.96
N CYS A 18 4.80 -17.50 -2.10
CA CYS A 18 3.99 -16.71 -1.17
C CYS A 18 4.74 -16.29 0.09
N ASP A 19 5.73 -17.08 0.51
CA ASP A 19 6.34 -16.97 1.84
C ASP A 19 7.68 -16.23 1.83
N CYS A 20 8.43 -16.33 0.76
CA CYS A 20 9.82 -16.07 0.92
C CYS A 20 10.25 -14.66 0.61
N THR A 21 9.63 -13.98 -0.24
CA THR A 21 10.16 -12.70 -0.63
C THR A 21 9.05 -11.83 -1.13
N CYS A 22 8.46 -11.09 -0.22
CA CYS A 22 7.66 -9.96 -0.62
C CYS A 22 8.58 -9.00 -1.38
N ASP A 23 8.29 -8.77 -2.65
CA ASP A 23 8.96 -7.70 -3.39
C ASP A 23 8.37 -6.37 -2.93
N TYR A 24 8.94 -5.82 -1.87
CA TYR A 24 8.45 -4.57 -1.28
C TYR A 24 8.50 -3.39 -2.25
N GLU A 25 9.44 -3.40 -3.19
CA GLU A 25 9.49 -2.37 -4.23
C GLU A 25 8.29 -2.46 -5.17
N ALA A 26 7.97 -3.65 -5.66
CA ALA A 26 6.82 -3.84 -6.55
C ALA A 26 5.50 -3.58 -5.84
N VAL A 27 5.36 -4.05 -4.59
CA VAL A 27 4.16 -3.79 -3.78
C VAL A 27 4.00 -2.30 -3.52
N GLY A 28 5.06 -1.61 -3.17
CA GLY A 28 5.03 -0.16 -2.95
C GLY A 28 4.62 0.61 -4.20
N ARG A 29 5.26 0.34 -5.33
CA ARG A 29 4.89 1.00 -6.61
C ARG A 29 3.45 0.73 -6.99
N GLY A 30 2.99 -0.52 -6.88
CA GLY A 30 1.61 -0.89 -7.19
C GLY A 30 0.61 -0.20 -6.27
N THR A 31 0.91 -0.14 -4.99
CA THR A 31 0.06 0.53 -4.00
C THR A 31 -0.06 2.02 -4.29
N TRP A 32 1.04 2.71 -4.55
CA TRP A 32 1.01 4.14 -4.89
C TRP A 32 0.29 4.39 -6.21
N THR A 33 0.52 3.55 -7.21
CA THR A 33 -0.20 3.66 -8.49
C THR A 33 -1.70 3.57 -8.27
N LEU A 34 -2.16 2.59 -7.50
CA LEU A 34 -3.58 2.42 -7.19
C LEU A 34 -4.14 3.63 -6.42
N LEU A 35 -3.46 4.05 -5.38
CA LEU A 35 -3.92 5.15 -4.53
C LEU A 35 -4.03 6.46 -5.31
N HIS A 36 -3.03 6.79 -6.14
CA HIS A 36 -3.07 8.00 -6.96
C HIS A 36 -4.21 7.97 -7.98
N GLU A 37 -4.52 6.82 -8.55
CA GLU A 37 -5.67 6.69 -9.44
C GLU A 37 -7.00 6.81 -8.69
N ILE A 38 -7.09 6.28 -7.49
CA ILE A 38 -8.30 6.37 -6.66
C ILE A 38 -8.69 7.83 -6.38
N VAL A 39 -7.73 8.67 -5.98
CA VAL A 39 -8.02 10.07 -5.60
C VAL A 39 -8.30 10.99 -6.77
N LYS A 40 -8.18 10.52 -8.01
CA LYS A 40 -8.60 11.25 -9.21
C LYS A 40 -10.12 11.21 -9.42
N ARG A 41 -10.82 10.30 -8.73
CA ARG A 41 -12.27 10.18 -8.85
C ARG A 41 -12.97 11.41 -8.24
N PRO A 42 -14.15 11.80 -8.76
CA PRO A 42 -14.93 12.85 -8.14
C PRO A 42 -15.30 12.50 -6.70
N PRO A 43 -15.12 13.41 -5.73
CA PRO A 43 -15.45 13.14 -4.34
C PRO A 43 -16.95 13.08 -4.11
N ASN A 44 -17.38 12.19 -3.23
CA ASN A 44 -18.72 12.16 -2.65
C ASN A 44 -18.62 11.43 -1.30
N GLU A 45 -19.64 11.52 -0.48
CA GLU A 45 -19.62 10.95 0.88
C GLU A 45 -19.30 9.46 0.89
N ARG A 46 -19.83 8.72 -0.06
CA ARG A 46 -19.62 7.27 -0.16
C ARG A 46 -18.15 6.94 -0.52
N VAL A 47 -17.59 7.65 -1.48
CA VAL A 47 -16.19 7.46 -1.90
C VAL A 47 -15.24 7.88 -0.78
N GLU A 48 -15.51 8.98 -0.12
CA GLU A 48 -14.71 9.46 1.01
C GLU A 48 -14.72 8.47 2.18
N ALA A 49 -15.88 7.92 2.52
CA ALA A 49 -16.00 6.92 3.56
C ALA A 49 -15.26 5.63 3.19
N ALA A 50 -15.36 5.19 1.94
CA ALA A 50 -14.66 4.02 1.44
C ALA A 50 -13.14 4.21 1.48
N PHE A 51 -12.66 5.38 1.07
CA PHE A 51 -11.23 5.71 1.12
C PHE A 51 -10.71 5.70 2.55
N ASN A 52 -11.44 6.30 3.48
CA ASN A 52 -11.07 6.29 4.89
C ASN A 52 -10.95 4.86 5.42
N SER A 53 -11.94 4.02 5.18
CA SER A 53 -11.92 2.61 5.59
C SER A 53 -10.76 1.84 4.94
N PHE A 54 -10.52 2.09 3.66
CA PHE A 54 -9.44 1.46 2.92
C PHE A 54 -8.06 1.81 3.51
N MET A 55 -7.82 3.06 3.83
CA MET A 55 -6.54 3.50 4.40
C MET A 55 -6.27 2.86 5.76
N TRP A 56 -7.27 2.79 6.64
CA TRP A 56 -7.13 2.12 7.92
C TRP A 56 -6.93 0.61 7.77
N SER A 57 -7.61 -0.01 6.81
CA SER A 57 -7.41 -1.42 6.49
C SER A 57 -6.00 -1.67 5.95
N LEU A 58 -5.50 -0.77 5.13
CA LEU A 58 -4.14 -0.86 4.60
C LEU A 58 -3.10 -0.80 5.72
N ALA A 59 -3.32 0.01 6.74
CA ALA A 59 -2.46 0.08 7.92
C ALA A 59 -2.42 -1.24 8.71
N GLU A 60 -3.46 -2.07 8.59
CA GLU A 60 -3.50 -3.39 9.24
C GLU A 60 -2.98 -4.51 8.33
N LEU A 61 -3.10 -4.37 7.01
CA LEU A 61 -2.89 -5.45 6.06
C LEU A 61 -1.62 -5.33 5.22
N TYR A 62 -0.98 -4.17 5.21
CA TYR A 62 0.20 -3.97 4.38
C TYR A 62 1.29 -5.00 4.76
N PRO A 63 1.97 -5.63 3.77
CA PRO A 63 2.89 -6.75 4.05
C PRO A 63 4.08 -6.41 4.94
N CYS A 64 4.55 -5.18 4.91
CA CYS A 64 5.72 -4.73 5.68
C CYS A 64 5.27 -4.23 7.06
N GLU A 65 5.73 -4.87 8.12
CA GLU A 65 5.37 -4.52 9.50
C GLU A 65 5.78 -3.08 9.86
N THR A 66 7.01 -2.70 9.57
CA THR A 66 7.49 -1.33 9.82
C THR A 66 6.65 -0.31 9.07
N CYS A 67 6.27 -0.62 7.83
CA CYS A 67 5.43 0.23 7.01
C CYS A 67 4.02 0.37 7.59
N ARG A 68 3.43 -0.73 8.10
CA ARG A 68 2.12 -0.69 8.78
C ARG A 68 2.16 0.25 9.98
N ASN A 69 3.18 0.13 10.80
CA ASN A 69 3.33 0.96 11.99
C ASN A 69 3.46 2.44 11.63
N HIS A 70 4.26 2.76 10.63
CA HIS A 70 4.41 4.13 10.15
C HIS A 70 3.12 4.67 9.56
N LEU A 71 2.43 3.88 8.76
CA LEU A 71 1.16 4.30 8.17
C LEU A 71 0.10 4.52 9.24
N GLY A 72 -0.04 3.61 10.19
CA GLY A 72 -0.98 3.76 11.31
C GLY A 72 -0.73 5.02 12.13
N GLU A 73 0.53 5.31 12.44
CA GLU A 73 0.93 6.54 13.13
C GLU A 73 0.58 7.79 12.32
N TYR A 74 0.87 7.77 11.02
CA TYR A 74 0.55 8.89 10.14
C TYR A 74 -0.96 9.14 10.09
N LEU A 75 -1.76 8.11 9.91
CA LEU A 75 -3.22 8.22 9.84
C LEU A 75 -3.83 8.69 11.17
N TYR A 76 -3.24 8.30 12.28
CA TYR A 76 -3.69 8.74 13.60
C TYR A 76 -3.47 10.25 13.78
N ASN A 77 -2.33 10.76 13.35
CA ASN A 77 -2.00 12.19 13.47
C ASN A 77 -2.69 13.04 12.40
N LEU A 78 -2.84 12.49 11.21
CA LEU A 78 -3.44 13.15 10.05
C LEU A 78 -4.47 12.18 9.42
N PRO A 79 -5.72 12.18 9.91
CA PRO A 79 -6.74 11.25 9.42
C PRO A 79 -6.93 11.28 7.91
N PRO A 80 -7.25 10.13 7.29
CA PRO A 80 -7.38 10.03 5.85
C PRO A 80 -8.36 11.04 5.27
N THR A 81 -7.90 11.79 4.28
CA THR A 81 -8.70 12.76 3.54
C THR A 81 -8.65 12.37 2.06
N PHE A 82 -9.81 12.27 1.44
CA PHE A 82 -9.91 11.94 0.01
C PHE A 82 -9.53 13.16 -0.83
N ASP A 83 -8.23 13.33 -1.00
CA ASP A 83 -7.64 14.51 -1.63
C ASP A 83 -6.28 14.14 -2.24
N PRO A 84 -6.02 14.51 -3.51
CA PRO A 84 -4.69 14.30 -4.12
C PRO A 84 -3.55 14.93 -3.34
N ILE A 85 -3.76 16.07 -2.72
CA ILE A 85 -2.73 16.76 -1.91
C ILE A 85 -2.41 15.94 -0.66
N TYR A 86 -3.42 15.47 0.05
CA TYR A 86 -3.23 14.58 1.21
C TYR A 86 -2.38 13.36 0.85
N LEU A 87 -2.73 12.71 -0.25
CA LEU A 87 -2.02 11.52 -0.69
C LEU A 87 -0.57 11.84 -1.10
N CYS A 88 -0.35 12.97 -1.77
CA CYS A 88 0.99 13.42 -2.10
C CYS A 88 1.84 13.65 -0.85
N GLN A 89 1.29 14.26 0.18
CA GLN A 89 1.97 14.50 1.45
C GLN A 89 2.31 13.21 2.17
N LEU A 90 1.39 12.25 2.19
CA LEU A 90 1.64 10.91 2.74
C LEU A 90 2.76 10.21 1.96
N HIS A 91 2.71 10.25 0.64
CA HIS A 91 3.74 9.65 -0.21
C HIS A 91 5.11 10.27 0.08
N ASN A 92 5.17 11.60 0.24
CA ASN A 92 6.40 12.30 0.59
C ASN A 92 6.93 11.92 1.98
N ASP A 93 6.06 11.71 2.94
CA ASP A 93 6.47 11.22 4.27
C ASP A 93 7.16 9.86 4.16
N VAL A 94 6.59 8.95 3.39
CA VAL A 94 7.19 7.64 3.14
C VAL A 94 8.50 7.78 2.36
N ASN A 95 8.53 8.61 1.31
CA ASN A 95 9.75 8.86 0.55
C ASN A 95 10.89 9.38 1.43
N LYS A 96 10.57 10.30 2.33
CA LYS A 96 11.55 10.84 3.27
C LYS A 96 12.12 9.74 4.17
N ARG A 97 11.27 8.86 4.70
CA ARG A 97 11.71 7.73 5.53
C ARG A 97 12.59 6.75 4.77
N LEU A 98 12.33 6.56 3.48
CA LEU A 98 13.08 5.65 2.62
C LEU A 98 14.29 6.30 1.94
N GLY A 99 14.54 7.58 2.18
CA GLY A 99 15.63 8.31 1.54
C GLY A 99 15.39 8.57 0.06
N LYS A 100 14.14 8.55 -0.39
CA LYS A 100 13.76 8.83 -1.78
C LYS A 100 13.44 10.31 -1.98
N PRO A 101 13.57 10.84 -3.21
CA PRO A 101 13.21 12.23 -3.50
C PRO A 101 11.73 12.51 -3.23
N GLN A 102 11.48 13.69 -2.67
CA GLN A 102 10.11 14.17 -2.46
C GLN A 102 9.59 14.90 -3.70
N GLN A 103 8.29 14.81 -3.94
CA GLN A 103 7.62 15.46 -5.06
C GLN A 103 6.86 16.70 -4.58
N PRO A 104 6.75 17.77 -5.40
CA PRO A 104 5.92 18.90 -5.05
C PRO A 104 4.43 18.51 -5.02
N CYS A 105 3.68 19.03 -4.05
CA CYS A 105 2.28 18.69 -3.86
C CYS A 105 1.32 19.82 -4.26
N TRP A 106 1.83 20.96 -4.76
CA TRP A 106 0.99 22.11 -5.11
C TRP A 106 0.56 22.14 -6.58
N ASP A 107 1.11 21.28 -7.41
CA ASP A 107 0.83 21.21 -8.85
C ASP A 107 -0.17 20.11 -9.23
N ILE A 108 -0.89 19.58 -8.27
CA ILE A 108 -1.75 18.42 -8.48
C ILE A 108 -3.17 18.84 -8.82
#